data_0a8e21b2d85adcbadc8219452222ab4d
#
_entry.id   0a8e21b2d85adcbadc8219452222ab4d
#
_cell.length_a   1.000
_cell.length_b   1.000
_cell.length_c   1.000
_cell.angle_alpha   90.00
_cell.angle_beta   90.00
_cell.angle_gamma   90.00
#
_symmetry.space_group_name_H-M   'P 1'
#
loop_
_entity.id
_entity.type
_entity.pdbx_description
1 polymer ?
#
loop_
_entity_poly.entity_id
_entity_poly.type
_entity_poly.pdbx_seq_one_letter_code
_entity_poly.pdbx_strand_id
1 'polypeptide(L)'
;MKIDCHNHSYWSSDGLHSPEQLIISALKKGLDGIALTDHDTTKGWPEAIEAAKKHNALLILGQEIKTEKGDVLGLFLSREIKNRNFLETIKEIKDQGGIAVAAHPFHFPEQFREDIRGYVKFFDGVEVFNSRGPIPLFDKKALNFAKAYDLAFFGGSDAHLQQMSGNAYTEAEASTLDEFKKAILDKKTKAFGKKSNWVYLIAPTLARIASSIFPSWRKKN
;
A
#
# COMPACT_ATOMS: atom_id res chain seq x y z
N MET A 1 0.02 -17.64 -0.33
CA MET A 1 0.73 -16.46 -0.91
C MET A 1 0.67 -15.32 0.10
N LYS A 2 1.81 -14.65 0.31
CA LYS A 2 1.97 -13.53 1.28
C LYS A 2 2.53 -12.33 0.56
N ILE A 3 1.75 -11.26 0.45
CA ILE A 3 2.12 -10.03 -0.25
C ILE A 3 2.00 -8.84 0.70
N ASP A 4 3.05 -8.05 0.81
CA ASP A 4 2.96 -6.73 1.45
C ASP A 4 2.30 -5.74 0.49
N CYS A 5 1.03 -5.37 0.79
CA CYS A 5 0.20 -4.64 -0.15
C CYS A 5 0.38 -3.11 -0.14
N HIS A 6 1.35 -2.56 0.65
CA HIS A 6 1.52 -1.13 0.79
C HIS A 6 2.99 -0.75 0.99
N ASN A 7 3.65 -0.27 -0.08
CA ASN A 7 5.07 0.10 -0.06
C ASN A 7 5.36 1.33 -0.92
N HIS A 8 6.25 2.19 -0.41
CA HIS A 8 6.69 3.43 -1.04
C HIS A 8 8.18 3.41 -1.32
N SER A 9 8.55 3.56 -2.59
CA SER A 9 9.94 3.71 -3.00
C SER A 9 10.36 5.18 -3.01
N TYR A 10 11.62 5.44 -3.36
CA TYR A 10 12.11 6.82 -3.53
C TYR A 10 11.41 7.60 -4.66
N TRP A 11 10.57 6.96 -5.46
CA TRP A 11 9.71 7.62 -6.42
C TRP A 11 8.54 8.34 -5.75
N SER A 12 8.13 7.92 -4.56
CA SER A 12 7.25 8.69 -3.66
C SER A 12 7.97 9.91 -3.10
N SER A 13 7.19 10.92 -2.70
CA SER A 13 7.75 12.16 -2.13
C SER A 13 8.51 11.96 -0.81
N ASP A 14 8.32 10.85 -0.13
CA ASP A 14 8.80 10.52 1.22
C ASP A 14 9.41 9.11 1.36
N GLY A 15 9.41 8.30 0.32
CA GLY A 15 10.14 7.04 0.29
C GLY A 15 11.64 7.26 0.13
N LEU A 16 12.48 6.40 0.72
CA LEU A 16 13.93 6.57 0.79
C LEU A 16 14.71 5.46 0.07
N HIS A 17 14.07 4.37 -0.30
CA HIS A 17 14.75 3.19 -0.82
C HIS A 17 14.23 2.82 -2.21
N SER A 18 15.08 2.13 -2.98
CA SER A 18 14.68 1.64 -4.31
C SER A 18 13.61 0.55 -4.21
N PRO A 19 12.80 0.35 -5.27
CA PRO A 19 11.91 -0.80 -5.36
C PRO A 19 12.61 -2.13 -5.10
N GLU A 20 13.84 -2.29 -5.58
CA GLU A 20 14.64 -3.50 -5.36
C GLU A 20 14.95 -3.74 -3.88
N GLN A 21 15.32 -2.69 -3.13
CA GLN A 21 15.61 -2.80 -1.70
C GLN A 21 14.37 -3.18 -0.89
N LEU A 22 13.19 -2.68 -1.27
CA LEU A 22 11.91 -3.04 -0.65
C LEU A 22 11.58 -4.52 -0.90
N ILE A 23 11.70 -4.98 -2.16
CA ILE A 23 11.48 -6.37 -2.56
C ILE A 23 12.40 -7.31 -1.78
N ILE A 24 13.71 -7.04 -1.76
CA ILE A 24 14.68 -7.86 -1.01
C ILE A 24 14.32 -7.95 0.47
N SER A 25 13.89 -6.84 1.08
CA SER A 25 13.50 -6.82 2.49
C SER A 25 12.27 -7.69 2.76
N ALA A 26 11.25 -7.62 1.92
CA ALA A 26 10.05 -8.44 2.03
C ALA A 26 10.38 -9.94 1.87
N LEU A 27 11.17 -10.31 0.85
CA LEU A 27 11.61 -11.69 0.62
C LEU A 27 12.41 -12.25 1.81
N LYS A 28 13.33 -11.47 2.40
CA LYS A 28 14.09 -11.86 3.60
C LYS A 28 13.19 -12.12 4.82
N LYS A 29 11.98 -11.57 4.84
CA LYS A 29 10.98 -11.80 5.89
C LYS A 29 10.02 -12.95 5.56
N GLY A 30 10.26 -13.67 4.45
CA GLY A 30 9.48 -14.83 4.04
C GLY A 30 8.18 -14.50 3.32
N LEU A 31 8.08 -13.31 2.73
CA LEU A 31 6.97 -12.96 1.84
C LEU A 31 7.29 -13.40 0.41
N ASP A 32 6.25 -13.58 -0.40
CA ASP A 32 6.38 -13.93 -1.82
C ASP A 32 6.59 -12.70 -2.71
N GLY A 33 6.28 -11.49 -2.21
CA GLY A 33 6.44 -10.25 -2.96
C GLY A 33 5.79 -9.05 -2.29
N ILE A 34 5.66 -7.97 -3.07
CA ILE A 34 5.07 -6.70 -2.63
C ILE A 34 4.10 -6.13 -3.66
N ALA A 35 3.24 -5.21 -3.23
CA ALA A 35 2.67 -4.19 -4.09
C ALA A 35 3.53 -2.92 -3.98
N LEU A 36 3.93 -2.33 -5.12
CA LEU A 36 4.53 -1.00 -5.15
C LEU A 36 3.40 0.01 -5.34
N THR A 37 3.23 0.89 -4.35
CA THR A 37 2.08 1.82 -4.24
C THR A 37 2.53 3.25 -4.01
N ASP A 38 3.55 3.71 -4.74
CA ASP A 38 4.09 5.06 -4.62
C ASP A 38 2.99 6.13 -4.66
N HIS A 39 3.12 7.16 -3.83
CA HIS A 39 2.17 8.27 -3.78
C HIS A 39 2.05 8.97 -5.11
N ASP A 40 0.86 8.97 -5.68
CA ASP A 40 0.46 9.76 -6.83
C ASP A 40 1.32 9.57 -8.10
N THR A 41 2.08 8.45 -8.20
CA THR A 41 2.95 8.17 -9.33
C THR A 41 3.15 6.67 -9.57
N THR A 42 3.43 6.33 -10.82
CA THR A 42 3.81 4.96 -11.23
C THR A 42 5.23 4.89 -11.81
N LYS A 43 6.02 5.94 -11.62
CA LYS A 43 7.38 6.05 -12.18
C LYS A 43 8.33 4.96 -11.67
N GLY A 44 8.05 4.39 -10.50
CA GLY A 44 8.82 3.29 -9.93
C GLY A 44 8.54 1.92 -10.57
N TRP A 45 7.46 1.77 -11.35
CA TRP A 45 7.06 0.47 -11.90
C TRP A 45 8.11 -0.19 -12.79
N PRO A 46 8.75 0.49 -13.76
CA PRO A 46 9.75 -0.15 -14.60
C PRO A 46 10.89 -0.78 -13.79
N GLU A 47 11.40 -0.05 -12.81
CA GLU A 47 12.47 -0.52 -11.92
C GLU A 47 11.98 -1.69 -11.04
N ALA A 48 10.76 -1.61 -10.50
CA ALA A 48 10.16 -2.68 -9.70
C ALA A 48 9.97 -3.97 -10.50
N ILE A 49 9.55 -3.87 -11.78
CA ILE A 49 9.38 -5.02 -12.68
C ILE A 49 10.72 -5.73 -12.90
N GLU A 50 11.78 -4.99 -13.19
CA GLU A 50 13.11 -5.57 -13.38
C GLU A 50 13.66 -6.18 -12.08
N ALA A 51 13.45 -5.52 -10.95
CA ALA A 51 13.84 -6.04 -9.65
C ALA A 51 13.07 -7.31 -9.29
N ALA A 52 11.77 -7.35 -9.52
CA ALA A 52 10.93 -8.52 -9.25
C ALA A 52 11.39 -9.73 -10.09
N LYS A 53 11.66 -9.54 -11.39
CA LYS A 53 12.24 -10.58 -12.26
C LYS A 53 13.58 -11.10 -11.72
N LYS A 54 14.49 -10.19 -11.38
CA LYS A 54 15.85 -10.49 -10.89
C LYS A 54 15.82 -11.34 -9.62
N HIS A 55 14.88 -11.09 -8.72
CA HIS A 55 14.78 -11.75 -7.42
C HIS A 55 13.72 -12.84 -7.35
N ASN A 56 13.06 -13.16 -8.48
CA ASN A 56 11.95 -14.11 -8.56
C ASN A 56 10.84 -13.80 -7.53
N ALA A 57 10.51 -12.51 -7.41
CA ALA A 57 9.49 -12.02 -6.50
C ALA A 57 8.18 -11.75 -7.24
N LEU A 58 7.06 -11.87 -6.53
CA LEU A 58 5.78 -11.42 -7.04
C LEU A 58 5.65 -9.91 -6.87
N LEU A 59 5.10 -9.25 -7.89
CA LEU A 59 4.91 -7.81 -7.89
C LEU A 59 3.49 -7.45 -8.31
N ILE A 60 2.78 -6.73 -7.46
CA ILE A 60 1.54 -6.07 -7.79
C ILE A 60 1.84 -4.62 -8.14
N LEU A 61 1.48 -4.21 -9.35
CA LEU A 61 1.55 -2.81 -9.75
C LEU A 61 0.38 -2.06 -9.12
N GLY A 62 0.68 -1.08 -8.31
CA GLY A 62 -0.29 -0.30 -7.57
C GLY A 62 0.11 1.16 -7.47
N GLN A 63 -0.77 1.93 -6.87
CA GLN A 63 -0.57 3.35 -6.57
C GLN A 63 -1.38 3.71 -5.33
N GLU A 64 -0.83 4.51 -4.44
CA GLU A 64 -1.63 5.18 -3.43
C GLU A 64 -2.01 6.56 -3.92
N ILE A 65 -3.32 6.79 -4.00
CA ILE A 65 -3.89 8.02 -4.54
C ILE A 65 -4.49 8.85 -3.40
N LYS A 66 -3.97 10.06 -3.23
CA LYS A 66 -4.53 11.05 -2.32
C LYS A 66 -5.78 11.67 -2.92
N THR A 67 -6.95 11.34 -2.37
CA THR A 67 -8.22 11.96 -2.77
C THR A 67 -8.70 12.99 -1.75
N GLU A 68 -9.72 13.77 -2.12
CA GLU A 68 -10.35 14.72 -1.19
C GLU A 68 -11.08 14.05 -0.02
N LYS A 69 -11.37 12.73 -0.12
CA LYS A 69 -12.05 11.94 0.93
C LYS A 69 -11.09 11.18 1.83
N GLY A 70 -9.92 10.83 1.32
CA GLY A 70 -8.91 10.01 2.00
C GLY A 70 -8.06 9.26 0.99
N ASP A 71 -7.12 8.47 1.48
CA ASP A 71 -6.18 7.78 0.64
C ASP A 71 -6.77 6.44 0.15
N VAL A 72 -6.53 6.12 -1.13
CA VAL A 72 -7.02 4.91 -1.79
C VAL A 72 -5.83 4.17 -2.39
N LEU A 73 -5.67 2.89 -2.05
CA LEU A 73 -4.77 2.01 -2.78
C LEU A 73 -5.50 1.47 -4.01
N GLY A 74 -4.99 1.78 -5.18
CA GLY A 74 -5.32 1.08 -6.42
C GLY A 74 -4.31 -0.03 -6.65
N LEU A 75 -4.75 -1.29 -6.71
CA LEU A 75 -3.89 -2.45 -6.94
C LEU A 75 -4.23 -3.12 -8.27
N PHE A 76 -3.28 -3.88 -8.85
CA PHE A 76 -3.42 -4.51 -10.17
C PHE A 76 -3.72 -3.51 -11.29
N LEU A 77 -3.05 -2.37 -11.24
CA LEU A 77 -3.18 -1.32 -12.24
C LEU A 77 -2.30 -1.61 -13.47
N SER A 78 -2.72 -1.06 -14.62
CA SER A 78 -1.97 -1.09 -15.88
C SER A 78 -1.48 0.28 -16.34
N ARG A 79 -2.00 1.36 -15.74
CA ARG A 79 -1.61 2.75 -16.00
C ARG A 79 -1.82 3.63 -14.78
N GLU A 80 -1.12 4.75 -14.75
CA GLU A 80 -1.21 5.75 -13.69
C GLU A 80 -2.61 6.33 -13.56
N ILE A 81 -3.08 6.48 -12.32
CA ILE A 81 -4.29 7.23 -11.95
C ILE A 81 -3.87 8.68 -11.68
N LYS A 82 -4.41 9.62 -12.43
CA LYS A 82 -4.08 11.05 -12.29
C LYS A 82 -5.14 11.86 -11.57
N ASN A 83 -6.36 11.36 -11.55
CA ASN A 83 -7.48 12.04 -10.89
C ASN A 83 -7.34 11.97 -9.37
N ARG A 84 -7.82 13.04 -8.70
CA ARG A 84 -7.81 13.16 -7.24
C ARG A 84 -9.23 13.27 -6.68
N ASN A 85 -10.24 13.36 -7.53
CA ASN A 85 -11.62 13.21 -7.11
C ASN A 85 -11.87 11.74 -6.76
N PHE A 86 -12.43 11.49 -5.60
CA PHE A 86 -12.62 10.13 -5.09
C PHE A 86 -13.39 9.22 -6.06
N LEU A 87 -14.54 9.68 -6.56
CA LEU A 87 -15.39 8.84 -7.43
C LEU A 87 -14.72 8.55 -8.77
N GLU A 88 -14.05 9.53 -9.35
CA GLU A 88 -13.29 9.35 -10.59
C GLU A 88 -12.07 8.45 -10.38
N THR A 89 -11.38 8.58 -9.24
CA THR A 89 -10.28 7.69 -8.86
C THR A 89 -10.76 6.23 -8.78
N ILE A 90 -11.85 5.98 -8.06
CA ILE A 90 -12.45 4.64 -7.98
C ILE A 90 -12.82 4.12 -9.38
N LYS A 91 -13.47 4.97 -10.19
CA LYS A 91 -13.84 4.59 -11.56
C LYS A 91 -12.61 4.21 -12.38
N GLU A 92 -11.54 5.02 -12.37
CA GLU A 92 -10.31 4.73 -13.10
C GLU A 92 -9.62 3.42 -12.64
N ILE A 93 -9.66 3.10 -11.34
CA ILE A 93 -9.19 1.83 -10.80
C ILE A 93 -10.01 0.67 -11.39
N LYS A 94 -11.35 0.77 -11.33
CA LYS A 94 -12.27 -0.27 -11.82
C LYS A 94 -12.20 -0.46 -13.33
N ASP A 95 -12.08 0.60 -14.09
CA ASP A 95 -11.93 0.56 -15.55
C ASP A 95 -10.67 -0.20 -16.00
N GLN A 96 -9.67 -0.30 -15.15
CA GLN A 96 -8.47 -1.11 -15.36
C GLN A 96 -8.63 -2.56 -14.85
N GLY A 97 -9.79 -2.91 -14.31
CA GLY A 97 -9.99 -4.16 -13.61
C GLY A 97 -9.22 -4.21 -12.27
N GLY A 98 -8.80 -3.06 -11.75
CA GLY A 98 -8.05 -2.95 -10.50
C GLY A 98 -8.91 -3.19 -9.26
N ILE A 99 -8.23 -3.32 -8.12
CA ILE A 99 -8.80 -3.47 -6.79
C ILE A 99 -8.68 -2.13 -6.06
N ALA A 100 -9.77 -1.61 -5.50
CA ALA A 100 -9.81 -0.39 -4.71
C ALA A 100 -9.85 -0.71 -3.22
N VAL A 101 -8.85 -0.25 -2.46
CA VAL A 101 -8.70 -0.50 -1.03
C VAL A 101 -8.70 0.83 -0.27
N ALA A 102 -9.48 0.92 0.81
CA ALA A 102 -9.38 2.04 1.73
C ALA A 102 -8.08 1.93 2.52
N ALA A 103 -7.12 2.83 2.26
CA ALA A 103 -5.83 2.85 2.94
C ALA A 103 -6.02 3.41 4.35
N HIS A 104 -5.49 2.71 5.37
CA HIS A 104 -5.45 3.14 6.79
C HIS A 104 -6.59 4.10 7.23
N PRO A 105 -7.88 3.79 6.95
CA PRO A 105 -8.96 4.79 6.91
C PRO A 105 -9.29 5.43 8.25
N PHE A 106 -8.73 4.95 9.35
CA PHE A 106 -8.93 5.48 10.70
C PHE A 106 -7.65 6.06 11.34
N HIS A 107 -6.51 6.08 10.62
CA HIS A 107 -5.24 6.57 11.14
C HIS A 107 -5.14 8.09 11.04
N PHE A 108 -5.09 8.78 12.17
CA PHE A 108 -4.90 10.23 12.23
C PHE A 108 -3.42 10.59 11.88
N PRO A 109 -3.18 11.64 11.08
CA PRO A 109 -4.11 12.59 10.45
C PRO A 109 -4.64 12.17 9.06
N GLU A 110 -4.26 10.99 8.56
CA GLU A 110 -4.51 10.51 7.19
C GLU A 110 -5.86 9.77 7.06
N GLN A 111 -6.71 9.80 8.12
CA GLN A 111 -7.98 9.11 8.12
C GLN A 111 -8.93 9.61 7.02
N PHE A 112 -9.89 8.75 6.67
CA PHE A 112 -10.99 9.13 5.78
C PHE A 112 -11.75 10.32 6.36
N ARG A 113 -11.95 11.38 5.57
CA ARG A 113 -12.37 12.70 6.05
C ARG A 113 -13.88 12.84 6.29
N GLU A 114 -14.65 11.88 5.79
CA GLU A 114 -16.10 11.81 5.98
C GLU A 114 -16.47 10.49 6.63
N ASP A 115 -17.76 10.27 6.84
CA ASP A 115 -18.23 8.96 7.31
C ASP A 115 -18.04 7.90 6.21
N ILE A 116 -16.99 7.11 6.35
CA ILE A 116 -16.63 6.08 5.38
C ILE A 116 -17.76 5.06 5.12
N ARG A 117 -18.75 4.94 6.04
CA ARG A 117 -19.91 4.07 5.85
C ARG A 117 -20.73 4.41 4.61
N GLY A 118 -20.77 5.67 4.22
CA GLY A 118 -21.40 6.12 2.97
C GLY A 118 -20.68 5.68 1.70
N TYR A 119 -19.45 5.20 1.82
CA TYR A 119 -18.55 4.91 0.70
C TYR A 119 -18.19 3.43 0.56
N VAL A 120 -18.71 2.56 1.39
CA VAL A 120 -18.40 1.11 1.45
C VAL A 120 -18.49 0.44 0.09
N LYS A 121 -19.54 0.73 -0.68
CA LYS A 121 -19.80 0.13 -1.99
C LYS A 121 -18.73 0.38 -3.05
N PHE A 122 -17.83 1.30 -2.81
CA PHE A 122 -16.76 1.67 -3.74
C PHE A 122 -15.48 0.87 -3.50
N PHE A 123 -15.33 0.26 -2.31
CA PHE A 123 -14.14 -0.49 -1.93
C PHE A 123 -14.33 -2.00 -2.08
N ASP A 124 -13.29 -2.68 -2.53
CA ASP A 124 -13.18 -4.15 -2.49
C ASP A 124 -12.65 -4.64 -1.14
N GLY A 125 -11.88 -3.79 -0.46
CA GLY A 125 -11.30 -4.12 0.82
C GLY A 125 -10.84 -2.92 1.63
N VAL A 126 -10.32 -3.20 2.81
CA VAL A 126 -9.83 -2.21 3.77
C VAL A 126 -8.49 -2.65 4.32
N GLU A 127 -7.57 -1.74 4.47
CA GLU A 127 -6.35 -1.97 5.22
C GLU A 127 -6.67 -2.04 6.71
N VAL A 128 -6.79 -3.30 7.20
CA VAL A 128 -7.15 -3.60 8.59
C VAL A 128 -5.94 -3.71 9.50
N PHE A 129 -4.75 -3.78 8.92
CA PHE A 129 -3.48 -3.73 9.63
C PHE A 129 -2.45 -2.92 8.82
N ASN A 130 -2.08 -1.76 9.33
CA ASN A 130 -1.01 -0.93 8.79
C ASN A 130 0.15 -0.90 9.78
N SER A 131 1.33 -1.38 9.36
CA SER A 131 2.48 -1.52 10.25
C SER A 131 3.07 -0.17 10.68
N ARG A 132 2.91 0.87 9.88
CA ARG A 132 3.41 2.23 10.16
C ARG A 132 2.57 2.94 11.23
N GLY A 133 1.27 2.72 11.25
CA GLY A 133 0.39 3.36 12.23
C GLY A 133 0.69 2.90 13.66
N PRO A 134 1.09 3.81 14.59
CA PRO A 134 1.57 3.41 15.91
C PRO A 134 0.47 2.99 16.88
N ILE A 135 -0.80 3.29 16.58
CA ILE A 135 -1.92 3.12 17.50
C ILE A 135 -2.78 1.91 17.09
N PRO A 136 -2.70 0.77 17.83
CA PRO A 136 -3.44 -0.46 17.49
C PRO A 136 -4.98 -0.29 17.47
N LEU A 137 -5.50 0.72 18.17
CA LEU A 137 -6.95 0.99 18.20
C LEU A 137 -7.49 1.33 16.80
N PHE A 138 -6.70 1.96 15.95
CA PHE A 138 -7.11 2.31 14.58
C PHE A 138 -7.23 1.07 13.71
N ASP A 139 -6.28 0.13 13.81
CA ASP A 139 -6.39 -1.17 13.13
C ASP A 139 -7.63 -1.95 13.61
N LYS A 140 -7.90 -1.94 14.93
CA LYS A 140 -9.09 -2.57 15.48
C LYS A 140 -10.38 -1.97 14.92
N LYS A 141 -10.42 -0.63 14.75
CA LYS A 141 -11.57 0.04 14.11
C LYS A 141 -11.72 -0.39 12.66
N ALA A 142 -10.61 -0.44 11.88
CA ALA A 142 -10.59 -0.87 10.50
C ALA A 142 -11.05 -2.33 10.34
N LEU A 143 -10.58 -3.23 11.20
CA LEU A 143 -11.00 -4.63 11.21
C LEU A 143 -12.49 -4.80 11.52
N ASN A 144 -12.99 -4.07 12.52
CA ASN A 144 -14.43 -4.12 12.87
C ASN A 144 -15.28 -3.56 11.72
N PHE A 145 -14.82 -2.49 11.08
CA PHE A 145 -15.48 -1.92 9.91
C PHE A 145 -15.52 -2.92 8.75
N ALA A 146 -14.37 -3.50 8.39
CA ALA A 146 -14.29 -4.46 7.30
C ALA A 146 -15.19 -5.69 7.53
N LYS A 147 -15.27 -6.19 8.80
CA LYS A 147 -16.20 -7.28 9.18
C LYS A 147 -17.65 -6.88 9.06
N ALA A 148 -18.02 -5.68 9.51
CA ALA A 148 -19.41 -5.20 9.50
C ALA A 148 -19.96 -5.03 8.08
N TYR A 149 -19.09 -4.74 7.12
CA TYR A 149 -19.47 -4.46 5.73
C TYR A 149 -18.99 -5.52 4.73
N ASP A 150 -18.52 -6.66 5.21
CA ASP A 150 -18.09 -7.79 4.38
C ASP A 150 -17.07 -7.38 3.30
N LEU A 151 -16.01 -6.69 3.71
CA LEU A 151 -14.91 -6.26 2.85
C LEU A 151 -13.68 -7.15 3.03
N ALA A 152 -12.86 -7.30 1.98
CA ALA A 152 -11.60 -8.02 2.04
C ALA A 152 -10.63 -7.36 3.03
N PHE A 153 -9.83 -8.17 3.74
CA PHE A 153 -8.86 -7.69 4.71
C PHE A 153 -7.49 -7.52 4.05
N PHE A 154 -6.91 -6.33 4.20
CA PHE A 154 -5.57 -6.03 3.75
C PHE A 154 -4.63 -5.74 4.91
N GLY A 155 -3.40 -6.24 4.78
CA GLY A 155 -2.27 -5.85 5.61
C GLY A 155 -1.19 -5.25 4.74
N GLY A 156 -0.66 -4.09 5.14
CA GLY A 156 0.40 -3.39 4.47
C GLY A 156 1.40 -2.81 5.45
N SER A 157 2.67 -2.77 5.06
CA SER A 157 3.70 -2.17 5.90
C SER A 157 3.68 -0.65 5.88
N ASP A 158 3.16 -0.06 4.82
CA ASP A 158 3.26 1.37 4.52
C ASP A 158 4.73 1.83 4.62
N ALA A 159 5.58 0.99 3.99
CA ALA A 159 7.02 1.11 4.11
C ALA A 159 7.54 2.32 3.33
N HIS A 160 8.23 3.21 4.02
CA HIS A 160 9.00 4.32 3.45
C HIS A 160 10.51 4.07 3.59
N LEU A 161 10.87 3.02 4.32
CA LEU A 161 12.22 2.52 4.51
C LEU A 161 12.24 1.02 4.25
N GLN A 162 13.33 0.50 3.67
CA GLN A 162 13.45 -0.95 3.38
C GLN A 162 13.24 -1.81 4.62
N GLN A 163 13.64 -1.35 5.81
CA GLN A 163 13.49 -2.10 7.06
C GLN A 163 12.01 -2.32 7.45
N MET A 164 11.11 -1.48 6.95
CA MET A 164 9.67 -1.58 7.20
C MET A 164 9.01 -2.58 6.25
N SER A 165 9.44 -2.64 4.97
CA SER A 165 8.84 -3.52 3.96
C SER A 165 8.81 -4.97 4.44
N GLY A 166 7.63 -5.61 4.35
CA GLY A 166 7.34 -6.94 4.84
C GLY A 166 7.02 -7.03 6.35
N ASN A 167 6.88 -5.90 7.07
CA ASN A 167 6.44 -5.93 8.48
C ASN A 167 4.95 -6.25 8.61
N ALA A 168 4.16 -6.01 7.57
CA ALA A 168 2.78 -6.46 7.48
C ALA A 168 2.48 -6.95 6.06
N TYR A 169 1.50 -7.82 5.93
CA TYR A 169 1.16 -8.45 4.67
C TYR A 169 -0.27 -8.98 4.65
N THR A 170 -0.77 -9.16 3.44
CA THR A 170 -2.01 -9.86 3.13
C THR A 170 -1.68 -11.29 2.74
N GLU A 171 -2.39 -12.27 3.31
CA GLU A 171 -2.24 -13.68 3.01
C GLU A 171 -3.51 -14.26 2.42
N ALA A 172 -3.37 -15.08 1.38
CA ALA A 172 -4.44 -15.87 0.78
C ALA A 172 -3.92 -17.24 0.32
N GLU A 173 -4.82 -18.21 0.20
CA GLU A 173 -4.57 -19.48 -0.47
C GLU A 173 -4.57 -19.23 -1.99
N ALA A 174 -3.40 -19.04 -2.54
CA ALA A 174 -3.18 -18.71 -3.94
C ALA A 174 -1.79 -19.15 -4.38
N SER A 175 -1.64 -19.57 -5.63
CA SER A 175 -0.38 -19.95 -6.28
C SER A 175 0.05 -18.94 -7.34
N THR A 176 -0.90 -18.14 -7.84
CA THR A 176 -0.68 -17.09 -8.84
C THR A 176 -1.27 -15.75 -8.39
N LEU A 177 -0.82 -14.65 -9.00
CA LEU A 177 -1.39 -13.32 -8.72
C LEU A 177 -2.87 -13.23 -9.14
N ASP A 178 -3.30 -13.96 -10.16
CA ASP A 178 -4.71 -14.01 -10.57
C ASP A 178 -5.57 -14.71 -9.51
N GLU A 179 -5.07 -15.82 -8.93
CA GLU A 179 -5.72 -16.50 -7.82
C GLU A 179 -5.74 -15.63 -6.56
N PHE A 180 -4.66 -14.88 -6.29
CA PHE A 180 -4.60 -13.92 -5.18
C PHE A 180 -5.64 -12.82 -5.37
N LYS A 181 -5.74 -12.25 -6.57
CA LYS A 181 -6.75 -11.26 -6.93
C LYS A 181 -8.17 -11.82 -6.76
N LYS A 182 -8.39 -13.05 -7.19
CA LYS A 182 -9.67 -13.73 -7.00
C LYS A 182 -9.98 -13.93 -5.51
N ALA A 183 -9.00 -14.33 -4.70
CA ALA A 183 -9.19 -14.47 -3.25
C ALA A 183 -9.55 -13.14 -2.57
N ILE A 184 -9.02 -12.01 -3.05
CA ILE A 184 -9.45 -10.67 -2.61
C ILE A 184 -10.93 -10.45 -2.93
N LEU A 185 -11.34 -10.67 -4.18
CA LEU A 185 -12.72 -10.47 -4.60
C LEU A 185 -13.70 -11.41 -3.86
N ASP A 186 -13.26 -12.64 -3.57
CA ASP A 186 -13.99 -13.63 -2.77
C ASP A 186 -13.93 -13.34 -1.25
N LYS A 187 -13.20 -12.28 -0.81
CA LYS A 187 -13.01 -11.88 0.60
C LYS A 187 -12.36 -12.97 1.47
N LYS A 188 -11.48 -13.77 0.85
CA LYS A 188 -10.75 -14.89 1.47
C LYS A 188 -9.32 -14.52 1.86
N THR A 189 -9.12 -13.25 2.23
CA THR A 189 -7.82 -12.73 2.65
C THR A 189 -7.72 -12.57 4.15
N LYS A 190 -6.50 -12.66 4.68
CA LYS A 190 -6.16 -12.39 6.08
C LYS A 190 -5.03 -11.37 6.13
N ALA A 191 -5.05 -10.50 7.13
CA ALA A 191 -4.01 -9.52 7.37
C ALA A 191 -3.16 -9.94 8.57
N PHE A 192 -1.84 -9.86 8.43
CA PHE A 192 -0.87 -10.18 9.47
C PHE A 192 0.22 -9.13 9.53
N GLY A 193 0.89 -9.03 10.68
CA GLY A 193 2.04 -8.15 10.77
C GLY A 193 2.45 -7.83 12.20
N LYS A 194 3.48 -6.99 12.28
CA LYS A 194 3.96 -6.34 13.50
C LYS A 194 4.11 -4.84 13.23
N LYS A 195 3.93 -4.03 14.26
CA LYS A 195 4.15 -2.59 14.15
C LYS A 195 5.62 -2.28 13.87
N SER A 196 5.86 -1.32 13.00
CA SER A 196 7.19 -0.82 12.72
C SER A 196 7.74 -0.03 13.91
N ASN A 197 9.07 -0.02 14.06
CA ASN A 197 9.70 0.75 15.12
C ASN A 197 9.40 2.25 14.92
N TRP A 198 9.02 2.93 15.98
CA TRP A 198 8.68 4.37 15.95
C TRP A 198 9.80 5.25 15.39
N VAL A 199 11.07 4.85 15.53
CA VAL A 199 12.21 5.54 14.92
C VAL A 199 12.08 5.66 13.40
N TYR A 200 11.48 4.66 12.75
CA TYR A 200 11.27 4.65 11.30
C TYR A 200 10.14 5.58 10.84
N LEU A 201 9.29 6.06 11.76
CA LEU A 201 8.22 7.01 11.44
C LEU A 201 8.76 8.43 11.22
N ILE A 202 9.88 8.76 11.87
CA ILE A 202 10.48 10.10 11.84
C ILE A 202 11.33 10.28 10.57
N ALA A 203 12.05 9.25 10.13
CA ALA A 203 13.00 9.33 9.03
C ALA A 203 12.38 9.83 7.70
N PRO A 204 11.21 9.34 7.24
CA PRO A 204 10.56 9.84 6.03
C PRO A 204 10.17 11.32 6.13
N THR A 205 9.70 11.75 7.29
CA THR A 205 9.34 13.16 7.54
C THR A 205 10.57 14.06 7.43
N LEU A 206 11.68 13.67 8.05
CA LEU A 206 12.94 14.40 7.96
C LEU A 206 13.49 14.43 6.53
N ALA A 207 13.38 13.30 5.81
CA ALA A 207 13.81 13.23 4.42
C ALA A 207 12.97 14.13 3.51
N ARG A 208 11.66 14.20 3.72
CA ARG A 208 10.77 15.13 3.00
C ARG A 208 11.16 16.58 3.25
N ILE A 209 11.44 16.95 4.50
CA ILE A 209 11.91 18.30 4.84
C ILE A 209 13.26 18.57 4.19
N ALA A 210 14.22 17.66 4.29
CA ALA A 210 15.53 17.80 3.66
C ALA A 210 15.43 17.93 2.14
N SER A 211 14.56 17.16 1.46
CA SER A 211 14.37 17.23 0.01
C SER A 211 13.67 18.51 -0.45
N SER A 212 12.87 19.15 0.39
CA SER A 212 12.29 20.47 0.09
C SER A 212 13.31 21.60 0.16
N ILE A 213 14.29 21.46 1.06
CA ILE A 213 15.39 22.45 1.24
C ILE A 213 16.53 22.19 0.23
N PHE A 214 16.82 20.91 -0.05
CA PHE A 214 17.91 20.47 -0.93
C PHE A 214 17.39 19.53 -2.04
N PRO A 215 16.81 20.04 -3.13
CA PRO A 215 16.23 19.20 -4.20
C PRO A 215 17.22 18.24 -4.88
N SER A 216 18.53 18.55 -4.83
CA SER A 216 19.61 17.72 -5.40
C SER A 216 19.94 16.48 -4.55
N TRP A 217 19.51 16.41 -3.32
CA TRP A 217 19.82 15.32 -2.39
C TRP A 217 19.23 13.96 -2.84
N ARG A 218 18.05 13.98 -3.44
CA ARG A 218 17.37 12.78 -3.96
C ARG A 218 18.02 12.15 -5.20
N LYS A 219 18.83 12.91 -5.93
CA LYS A 219 19.48 12.41 -7.16
C LYS A 219 20.80 11.67 -6.90
N LYS A 220 21.28 11.61 -5.66
CA LYS A 220 22.60 11.07 -5.30
C LYS A 220 22.57 9.81 -4.43
N ASN A 221 21.41 9.38 -3.98
CA ASN A 221 21.22 8.17 -3.18
C ASN A 221 20.17 7.26 -3.82
#